data_e9de4d0c05d78896b78c4269227f85ad
#
_entry.id   e9de4d0c05d78896b78c4269227f85ad
#
_cell.length_a   1.000
_cell.length_b   1.000
_cell.length_c   1.000
_cell.angle_alpha   90.00
_cell.angle_beta   90.00
_cell.angle_gamma   90.00
#
_symmetry.space_group_name_H-M   'P 1'
#
loop_
_entity.id
_entity.type
_entity.pdbx_description
1 polymer ?
#
loop_
_entity_poly.entity_id
_entity_poly.type
_entity_poly.pdbx_seq_one_letter_code
_entity_poly.pdbx_strand_id
1 'polypeptide(L)'
;MKPHRMTGFATRKANDPHHLDEDGFPFDQVTEDALTFVREHDDRPFFLYYATWLVHTPIHTRSKALLDKYVKKLGVELPDDPRAKWMGEGQTNPFYCAMVEQLDYYIGRLVDHLEQTDDPRWPGHKLIENTYVIFTSDNGGMEGSRTQIITDNHPLDRGKISLMEGGTRVPLIITGPGIAKGVESDVMVNGLDFYPTILSLAGAMRPRDKLFDGCDLAPLLRQDPTNPNLVREADGRVRDTMIWHFPNSAALESTIRIGDYKLVRNYDHLNNPNNRELELYRLYNSEGDRPARMDIEEQKNLADSMPGKARSMNRRLTEALTEMKASYPYYNPHGHRSPDTKTHVCTVLSHRQTGDSVKFTYRENGAEVVRANLIYTLNGGARYEEWYRTPAKIVPGNKAVAKLPKGTTHYFLNLIDENNFLRSYPEILNQKNPSKAQVKY
;
A
#
# COMPACT_ATOMS: atom_id res chain seq x y z
N MET A 1 -18.05 3.80 16.95
CA MET A 1 -18.13 2.38 16.57
C MET A 1 -17.80 1.58 17.81
N LYS A 2 -18.64 0.66 18.25
CA LYS A 2 -18.34 -0.16 19.44
C LYS A 2 -17.22 -1.13 19.11
N PRO A 3 -16.32 -1.47 20.04
CA PRO A 3 -15.25 -2.42 19.78
C PRO A 3 -15.82 -3.78 19.38
N HIS A 4 -15.32 -4.33 18.31
CA HIS A 4 -15.84 -5.51 17.60
C HIS A 4 -15.82 -6.83 18.38
N ARG A 5 -15.12 -6.89 19.48
CA ARG A 5 -15.11 -8.02 20.42
C ARG A 5 -16.45 -8.29 21.10
N MET A 6 -17.40 -7.39 20.95
CA MET A 6 -18.74 -7.48 21.56
C MET A 6 -19.82 -8.05 20.65
N THR A 7 -19.52 -8.36 19.41
CA THR A 7 -20.45 -9.13 18.58
C THR A 7 -20.24 -10.60 18.93
N GLY A 8 -21.06 -11.21 19.75
CA GLY A 8 -20.91 -12.57 20.25
C GLY A 8 -20.47 -13.62 19.20
N PHE A 9 -20.14 -14.79 19.65
CA PHE A 9 -19.81 -15.89 18.75
C PHE A 9 -21.02 -16.27 17.92
N ALA A 10 -20.77 -16.66 16.69
CA ALA A 10 -21.77 -17.19 15.78
C ALA A 10 -22.34 -18.53 16.28
N THR A 11 -23.55 -18.81 15.91
CA THR A 11 -24.26 -20.03 16.26
C THR A 11 -24.59 -20.85 15.00
N ARG A 12 -25.04 -22.10 15.15
CA ARG A 12 -25.54 -22.91 14.03
C ARG A 12 -26.99 -22.62 13.67
N LYS A 13 -27.60 -21.56 14.21
CA LYS A 13 -29.00 -21.22 13.94
C LYS A 13 -29.10 -20.51 12.60
N ALA A 14 -30.05 -20.94 11.77
CA ALA A 14 -30.27 -20.39 10.43
C ALA A 14 -30.64 -18.88 10.39
N ASN A 15 -31.13 -18.33 11.50
CA ASN A 15 -31.43 -16.90 11.62
C ASN A 15 -30.25 -16.06 12.14
N ASP A 16 -29.10 -16.66 12.40
CA ASP A 16 -27.88 -15.94 12.72
C ASP A 16 -27.23 -15.50 11.39
N PRO A 17 -27.10 -14.21 11.09
CA PRO A 17 -26.52 -13.73 9.84
C PRO A 17 -25.05 -14.12 9.65
N HIS A 18 -24.41 -14.60 10.71
CA HIS A 18 -23.04 -15.07 10.72
C HIS A 18 -22.94 -16.53 11.17
N HIS A 19 -23.99 -17.30 10.91
CA HIS A 19 -24.06 -18.69 11.34
C HIS A 19 -22.80 -19.49 11.00
N LEU A 20 -22.54 -20.50 11.79
CA LEU A 20 -21.45 -21.44 11.54
C LEU A 20 -21.94 -22.50 10.54
N ASP A 21 -21.09 -22.81 9.58
CA ASP A 21 -21.27 -23.96 8.70
C ASP A 21 -21.03 -25.30 9.44
N GLU A 22 -21.05 -26.42 8.71
CA GLU A 22 -20.86 -27.75 9.27
C GLU A 22 -19.48 -27.93 9.88
N ASP A 23 -18.47 -27.27 9.32
CA ASP A 23 -17.07 -27.31 9.78
C ASP A 23 -16.80 -26.34 10.93
N GLY A 24 -17.75 -25.49 11.28
CA GLY A 24 -17.65 -24.55 12.39
C GLY A 24 -17.00 -23.20 12.03
N PHE A 25 -16.93 -22.91 10.74
CA PHE A 25 -16.47 -21.61 10.25
C PHE A 25 -17.64 -20.64 10.07
N PRO A 26 -17.47 -19.36 10.37
CA PRO A 26 -18.52 -18.36 10.19
C PRO A 26 -18.88 -18.17 8.70
N PHE A 27 -20.14 -17.92 8.42
CA PHE A 27 -20.60 -17.53 7.09
C PHE A 27 -19.91 -16.23 6.65
N ASP A 28 -19.38 -16.23 5.42
CA ASP A 28 -18.75 -15.07 4.77
C ASP A 28 -19.38 -14.78 3.41
N GLN A 29 -20.11 -13.68 3.33
CA GLN A 29 -20.83 -13.30 2.12
C GLN A 29 -19.91 -13.13 0.91
N VAL A 30 -18.69 -12.58 1.11
CA VAL A 30 -17.74 -12.34 -0.01
C VAL A 30 -17.28 -13.67 -0.61
N THR A 31 -17.07 -14.69 0.22
CA THR A 31 -16.73 -16.04 -0.25
C THR A 31 -17.90 -16.68 -0.99
N GLU A 32 -19.13 -16.57 -0.47
CA GLU A 32 -20.31 -17.12 -1.14
C GLU A 32 -20.60 -16.43 -2.48
N ASP A 33 -20.41 -15.11 -2.54
CA ASP A 33 -20.54 -14.36 -3.79
C ASP A 33 -19.48 -14.80 -4.82
N ALA A 34 -18.23 -15.04 -4.39
CA ALA A 34 -17.18 -15.53 -5.24
C ALA A 34 -17.47 -16.94 -5.77
N LEU A 35 -17.93 -17.87 -4.91
CA LEU A 35 -18.35 -19.21 -5.33
C LEU A 35 -19.54 -19.17 -6.31
N THR A 36 -20.51 -18.32 -6.03
CA THR A 36 -21.68 -18.12 -6.90
C THR A 36 -21.24 -17.59 -8.26
N PHE A 37 -20.35 -16.58 -8.28
CA PHE A 37 -19.81 -16.04 -9.51
C PHE A 37 -19.12 -17.12 -10.36
N VAL A 38 -18.31 -17.98 -9.77
CA VAL A 38 -17.63 -19.06 -10.51
C VAL A 38 -18.67 -20.05 -11.08
N ARG A 39 -19.66 -20.46 -10.29
CA ARG A 39 -20.75 -21.38 -10.75
C ARG A 39 -21.56 -20.84 -11.91
N GLU A 40 -21.79 -19.52 -11.92
CA GLU A 40 -22.60 -18.87 -12.97
C GLU A 40 -21.78 -18.56 -14.25
N HIS A 41 -20.44 -18.73 -14.20
CA HIS A 41 -19.55 -18.35 -15.30
C HIS A 41 -18.55 -19.46 -15.69
N ASP A 42 -18.75 -20.70 -15.25
CA ASP A 42 -17.86 -21.83 -15.55
C ASP A 42 -17.91 -22.24 -17.04
N ASP A 43 -18.95 -21.85 -17.76
CA ASP A 43 -19.15 -22.09 -19.20
C ASP A 43 -18.37 -21.12 -20.12
N ARG A 44 -17.66 -20.13 -19.56
CA ARG A 44 -16.93 -19.09 -20.32
C ARG A 44 -15.68 -18.64 -19.59
N PRO A 45 -14.72 -17.96 -20.28
CA PRO A 45 -13.59 -17.32 -19.59
C PRO A 45 -14.08 -16.30 -18.58
N PHE A 46 -13.53 -16.30 -17.37
CA PHE A 46 -13.83 -15.34 -16.33
C PHE A 46 -12.56 -14.74 -15.71
N PHE A 47 -12.71 -13.61 -15.06
CA PHE A 47 -11.73 -12.99 -14.20
C PHE A 47 -12.37 -12.66 -12.86
N LEU A 48 -11.92 -13.31 -11.79
CA LEU A 48 -12.38 -13.08 -10.43
C LEU A 48 -11.28 -12.38 -9.63
N TYR A 49 -11.57 -11.19 -9.11
CA TYR A 49 -10.75 -10.54 -8.10
C TYR A 49 -11.41 -10.73 -6.73
N TYR A 50 -10.97 -11.76 -6.01
CA TYR A 50 -11.46 -12.10 -4.67
C TYR A 50 -10.71 -11.28 -3.62
N ALA A 51 -11.22 -10.07 -3.33
CA ALA A 51 -10.68 -9.14 -2.35
C ALA A 51 -11.31 -9.40 -0.97
N THR A 52 -10.84 -10.41 -0.27
CA THR A 52 -11.33 -10.73 1.07
C THR A 52 -10.95 -9.64 2.08
N TRP A 53 -11.81 -9.44 3.10
CA TRP A 53 -11.53 -8.53 4.21
C TRP A 53 -10.54 -9.11 5.23
N LEU A 54 -10.41 -10.43 5.28
CA LEU A 54 -9.47 -11.12 6.17
C LEU A 54 -8.03 -10.92 5.65
N VAL A 55 -7.08 -10.64 6.53
CA VAL A 55 -7.14 -10.61 7.99
C VAL A 55 -7.08 -9.17 8.56
N HIS A 56 -7.73 -8.23 7.91
CA HIS A 56 -7.73 -6.81 8.31
C HIS A 56 -8.53 -6.61 9.61
N THR A 57 -8.25 -5.50 10.30
CA THR A 57 -9.06 -5.09 11.48
C THR A 57 -10.55 -4.96 11.10
N PRO A 58 -11.46 -5.32 11.98
CA PRO A 58 -11.31 -5.61 13.41
C PRO A 58 -10.73 -7.01 13.68
N ILE A 59 -9.74 -7.08 14.60
CA ILE A 59 -9.09 -8.35 14.95
C ILE A 59 -9.96 -9.13 15.91
N HIS A 60 -10.72 -10.08 15.39
CA HIS A 60 -11.61 -10.96 16.14
C HIS A 60 -12.03 -12.19 15.30
N THR A 61 -12.53 -13.20 15.94
CA THR A 61 -13.22 -14.31 15.26
C THR A 61 -14.61 -14.51 15.84
N ARG A 62 -15.55 -14.94 14.99
CA ARG A 62 -16.89 -15.34 15.43
C ARG A 62 -16.98 -16.83 15.78
N SER A 63 -15.94 -17.62 15.46
CA SER A 63 -15.86 -19.03 15.84
C SER A 63 -15.19 -19.17 17.20
N LYS A 64 -15.98 -19.60 18.21
CA LYS A 64 -15.42 -19.93 19.51
C LYS A 64 -14.43 -21.11 19.44
N ALA A 65 -14.74 -22.09 18.61
CA ALA A 65 -13.88 -23.27 18.43
C ALA A 65 -12.49 -22.90 17.91
N LEU A 66 -12.41 -22.02 16.90
CA LEU A 66 -11.13 -21.52 16.41
C LEU A 66 -10.36 -20.72 17.46
N LEU A 67 -11.03 -19.85 18.21
CA LEU A 67 -10.39 -19.13 19.29
C LEU A 67 -9.83 -20.07 20.36
N ASP A 68 -10.62 -21.00 20.84
CA ASP A 68 -10.20 -21.99 21.85
C ASP A 68 -9.02 -22.85 21.34
N LYS A 69 -9.03 -23.24 20.06
CA LYS A 69 -7.93 -23.95 19.39
C LYS A 69 -6.63 -23.15 19.51
N TYR A 70 -6.64 -21.86 19.17
CA TYR A 70 -5.43 -21.05 19.18
C TYR A 70 -5.00 -20.61 20.58
N VAL A 71 -5.93 -20.37 21.49
CA VAL A 71 -5.61 -20.18 22.93
C VAL A 71 -4.82 -21.39 23.44
N LYS A 72 -5.32 -22.61 23.18
CA LYS A 72 -4.63 -23.84 23.55
C LYS A 72 -3.30 -24.06 22.83
N LYS A 73 -3.27 -23.84 21.50
CA LYS A 73 -2.07 -24.05 20.67
C LYS A 73 -0.92 -23.12 21.05
N LEU A 74 -1.23 -21.87 21.38
CA LEU A 74 -0.26 -20.85 21.78
C LEU A 74 0.09 -20.87 23.26
N GLY A 75 -0.69 -21.58 24.08
CA GLY A 75 -0.51 -21.64 25.54
C GLY A 75 -0.73 -20.30 26.23
N VAL A 76 -1.69 -19.51 25.72
CA VAL A 76 -1.97 -18.15 26.20
C VAL A 76 -3.29 -18.09 26.94
N GLU A 77 -3.46 -17.07 27.78
CA GLU A 77 -4.72 -16.76 28.45
C GLU A 77 -5.37 -15.51 27.86
N LEU A 78 -6.68 -15.56 27.69
CA LEU A 78 -7.42 -14.38 27.24
C LEU A 78 -7.54 -13.35 28.37
N PRO A 79 -7.54 -12.04 28.06
CA PRO A 79 -7.80 -11.02 29.05
C PRO A 79 -9.19 -11.20 29.68
N ASP A 80 -9.29 -10.97 31.00
CA ASP A 80 -10.55 -11.04 31.76
C ASP A 80 -11.61 -10.07 31.23
N ASP A 81 -11.20 -8.82 30.87
CA ASP A 81 -12.10 -7.89 30.18
C ASP A 81 -12.22 -8.27 28.69
N PRO A 82 -13.40 -8.72 28.23
CA PRO A 82 -13.61 -9.09 26.83
C PRO A 82 -13.44 -7.91 25.86
N ARG A 83 -13.31 -6.68 26.35
CA ARG A 83 -13.01 -5.48 25.55
C ARG A 83 -11.52 -5.17 25.50
N ALA A 84 -10.72 -5.79 26.32
CA ALA A 84 -9.28 -5.60 26.31
C ALA A 84 -8.69 -6.06 24.98
N LYS A 85 -7.72 -5.31 24.50
CA LYS A 85 -6.98 -5.64 23.29
C LYS A 85 -5.84 -6.59 23.64
N TRP A 86 -5.46 -7.42 22.68
CA TRP A 86 -4.31 -8.32 22.85
C TRP A 86 -3.01 -7.53 22.94
N MET A 87 -2.16 -7.90 23.91
CA MET A 87 -0.89 -7.24 24.19
C MET A 87 0.29 -8.22 24.32
N GLY A 88 0.09 -9.52 24.05
CA GLY A 88 1.17 -10.50 24.02
C GLY A 88 2.11 -10.25 22.85
N GLU A 89 3.42 -10.28 23.13
CA GLU A 89 4.47 -10.07 22.13
C GLU A 89 4.60 -11.24 21.16
N GLY A 90 5.18 -10.98 19.99
CA GLY A 90 5.39 -11.97 18.93
C GLY A 90 4.08 -12.42 18.27
N GLN A 91 4.14 -13.53 17.54
CA GLN A 91 2.97 -14.12 16.85
C GLN A 91 2.10 -14.92 17.82
N THR A 92 1.58 -14.28 18.85
CA THR A 92 0.81 -14.91 19.93
C THR A 92 -0.65 -14.51 20.02
N ASN A 93 -1.14 -13.67 19.08
CA ASN A 93 -2.52 -13.19 19.06
C ASN A 93 -3.48 -14.31 18.60
N PRO A 94 -4.25 -14.95 19.50
CA PRO A 94 -5.10 -16.07 19.13
C PRO A 94 -6.27 -15.67 18.22
N PHE A 95 -6.72 -14.42 18.30
CA PHE A 95 -7.76 -13.89 17.41
C PHE A 95 -7.25 -13.77 15.99
N TYR A 96 -6.04 -13.23 15.79
CA TYR A 96 -5.42 -13.09 14.48
C TYR A 96 -5.13 -14.48 13.86
N CYS A 97 -4.60 -15.42 14.64
CA CYS A 97 -4.37 -16.79 14.18
C CYS A 97 -5.67 -17.47 13.72
N ALA A 98 -6.75 -17.27 14.45
CA ALA A 98 -8.07 -17.78 14.06
C ALA A 98 -8.57 -17.14 12.75
N MET A 99 -8.31 -15.85 12.52
CA MET A 99 -8.65 -15.18 11.25
C MET A 99 -7.82 -15.71 10.08
N VAL A 100 -6.54 -16.03 10.29
CA VAL A 100 -5.69 -16.63 9.23
C VAL A 100 -6.21 -18.01 8.84
N GLU A 101 -6.57 -18.87 9.80
CA GLU A 101 -7.16 -20.17 9.49
C GLU A 101 -8.53 -20.04 8.80
N GLN A 102 -9.31 -19.06 9.20
CA GLN A 102 -10.58 -18.77 8.54
C GLN A 102 -10.39 -18.33 7.08
N LEU A 103 -9.37 -17.52 6.81
CA LEU A 103 -8.99 -17.13 5.45
C LEU A 103 -8.57 -18.36 4.62
N ASP A 104 -7.72 -19.22 5.20
CA ASP A 104 -7.24 -20.45 4.55
C ASP A 104 -8.42 -21.36 4.18
N TYR A 105 -9.38 -21.56 5.09
CA TYR A 105 -10.59 -22.32 4.85
C TYR A 105 -11.41 -21.76 3.66
N TYR A 106 -11.60 -20.44 3.59
CA TYR A 106 -12.40 -19.86 2.50
C TYR A 106 -11.70 -19.95 1.14
N ILE A 107 -10.38 -19.80 1.11
CA ILE A 107 -9.59 -20.02 -0.10
C ILE A 107 -9.65 -21.49 -0.50
N GLY A 108 -9.55 -22.41 0.47
CA GLY A 108 -9.70 -23.84 0.26
C GLY A 108 -11.03 -24.18 -0.41
N ARG A 109 -12.14 -23.62 0.04
CA ARG A 109 -13.47 -23.83 -0.57
C ARG A 109 -13.53 -23.41 -2.05
N LEU A 110 -12.86 -22.29 -2.41
CA LEU A 110 -12.78 -21.87 -3.82
C LEU A 110 -11.93 -22.82 -4.65
N VAL A 111 -10.77 -23.22 -4.12
CA VAL A 111 -9.87 -24.17 -4.80
C VAL A 111 -10.54 -25.54 -4.95
N ASP A 112 -11.14 -26.07 -3.88
CA ASP A 112 -11.88 -27.34 -3.90
C ASP A 112 -13.00 -27.32 -4.91
N HIS A 113 -13.73 -26.19 -5.02
CA HIS A 113 -14.77 -26.05 -6.03
C HIS A 113 -14.21 -26.15 -7.45
N LEU A 114 -13.08 -25.48 -7.74
CA LEU A 114 -12.42 -25.57 -9.04
C LEU A 114 -11.89 -26.98 -9.33
N GLU A 115 -11.37 -27.70 -8.31
CA GLU A 115 -10.85 -29.06 -8.43
C GLU A 115 -11.95 -30.11 -8.63
N GLN A 116 -13.13 -29.89 -8.08
CA GLN A 116 -14.24 -30.84 -8.13
C GLN A 116 -15.16 -30.62 -9.34
N THR A 117 -15.23 -29.42 -9.89
CA THR A 117 -16.12 -29.06 -10.99
C THR A 117 -15.52 -29.44 -12.33
N ASP A 118 -16.27 -30.17 -13.16
CA ASP A 118 -15.87 -30.47 -14.54
C ASP A 118 -15.88 -29.18 -15.38
N ASP A 119 -14.86 -29.01 -16.23
CA ASP A 119 -14.83 -27.87 -17.18
C ASP A 119 -15.76 -28.15 -18.36
N PRO A 120 -16.90 -27.45 -18.50
CA PRO A 120 -17.83 -27.68 -19.59
C PRO A 120 -17.28 -27.37 -20.98
N ARG A 121 -16.18 -26.57 -21.04
CA ARG A 121 -15.48 -26.22 -22.30
C ARG A 121 -14.35 -27.19 -22.64
N TRP A 122 -13.95 -28.03 -21.68
CA TRP A 122 -12.86 -28.99 -21.86
C TRP A 122 -13.23 -30.37 -21.29
N PRO A 123 -14.09 -31.15 -21.96
CA PRO A 123 -14.62 -32.39 -21.44
C PRO A 123 -13.55 -33.36 -20.94
N GLY A 124 -13.75 -33.92 -19.75
CA GLY A 124 -12.81 -34.83 -19.11
C GLY A 124 -11.75 -34.15 -18.24
N HIS A 125 -11.78 -32.85 -18.14
CA HIS A 125 -10.89 -32.04 -17.27
C HIS A 125 -11.67 -31.26 -16.22
N LYS A 126 -10.98 -30.79 -15.18
CA LYS A 126 -11.53 -29.97 -14.12
C LYS A 126 -11.26 -28.49 -14.37
N LEU A 127 -12.10 -27.62 -13.81
CA LEU A 127 -11.92 -26.16 -13.95
C LEU A 127 -10.53 -25.69 -13.51
N ILE A 128 -9.97 -26.28 -12.44
CA ILE A 128 -8.63 -25.94 -11.94
C ILE A 128 -7.53 -26.15 -12.98
N GLU A 129 -7.69 -27.13 -13.88
CA GLU A 129 -6.69 -27.43 -14.91
C GLU A 129 -6.62 -26.35 -16.00
N ASN A 130 -7.64 -25.47 -16.06
CA ASN A 130 -7.75 -24.37 -17.02
C ASN A 130 -7.87 -23.00 -16.31
N THR A 131 -7.50 -22.93 -15.03
CA THR A 131 -7.61 -21.72 -14.21
C THR A 131 -6.24 -21.32 -13.65
N TYR A 132 -5.87 -20.07 -13.82
CA TYR A 132 -4.74 -19.47 -13.08
C TYR A 132 -5.23 -18.96 -11.73
N VAL A 133 -4.54 -19.35 -10.66
CA VAL A 133 -4.80 -18.87 -9.31
C VAL A 133 -3.60 -18.06 -8.84
N ILE A 134 -3.82 -16.82 -8.44
CA ILE A 134 -2.81 -15.92 -7.87
C ILE A 134 -3.22 -15.60 -6.44
N PHE A 135 -2.40 -16.00 -5.47
CA PHE A 135 -2.58 -15.67 -4.07
C PHE A 135 -1.49 -14.71 -3.62
N THR A 136 -1.88 -13.59 -3.03
CA THR A 136 -0.95 -12.60 -2.46
C THR A 136 -1.62 -11.75 -1.40
N SER A 137 -0.85 -10.89 -0.73
CA SER A 137 -1.35 -9.83 0.15
C SER A 137 -1.08 -8.46 -0.47
N ASP A 138 -1.86 -7.46 -0.10
CA ASP A 138 -1.70 -6.06 -0.51
C ASP A 138 -0.50 -5.38 0.16
N ASN A 139 -0.18 -5.78 1.40
CA ASN A 139 0.95 -5.30 2.22
C ASN A 139 1.29 -6.30 3.31
N GLY A 140 2.41 -6.06 3.98
CA GLY A 140 2.81 -6.84 5.15
C GLY A 140 1.87 -6.69 6.33
N GLY A 141 1.95 -7.62 7.27
CA GLY A 141 1.11 -7.65 8.46
C GLY A 141 1.24 -6.38 9.32
N MET A 142 0.14 -5.95 9.93
CA MET A 142 0.16 -4.85 10.89
C MET A 142 0.63 -5.37 12.25
N GLU A 143 1.86 -5.08 12.65
CA GLU A 143 2.40 -5.55 13.94
C GLU A 143 1.61 -5.02 15.12
N GLY A 144 1.12 -3.80 15.00
CA GLY A 144 0.29 -3.21 16.03
C GLY A 144 0.83 -1.89 16.56
N SER A 145 0.44 -1.58 17.79
CA SER A 145 0.76 -0.32 18.45
C SER A 145 0.87 -0.52 19.96
N ARG A 146 1.17 0.55 20.70
CA ARG A 146 1.14 0.56 22.17
C ARG A 146 -0.19 0.11 22.78
N THR A 147 -1.26 0.04 21.99
CA THR A 147 -2.61 -0.31 22.48
C THR A 147 -3.12 -1.65 22.01
N GLN A 148 -2.45 -2.29 21.05
CA GLN A 148 -2.81 -3.61 20.54
C GLN A 148 -1.64 -4.19 19.75
N ILE A 149 -1.24 -5.42 20.04
CA ILE A 149 -0.34 -6.22 19.21
C ILE A 149 -1.19 -7.14 18.34
N ILE A 150 -0.95 -7.16 17.05
CA ILE A 150 -1.78 -7.87 16.06
C ILE A 150 -1.04 -9.09 15.54
N THR A 151 0.12 -8.88 14.92
CA THR A 151 0.96 -9.92 14.33
C THR A 151 2.44 -9.58 14.53
N ASP A 152 3.31 -10.46 14.10
CA ASP A 152 4.75 -10.26 14.07
C ASP A 152 5.28 -10.69 12.69
N ASN A 153 6.01 -9.81 12.03
CA ASN A 153 6.60 -10.09 10.71
C ASN A 153 8.04 -10.60 10.81
N HIS A 154 8.55 -10.82 12.04
CA HIS A 154 9.91 -11.35 12.22
C HIS A 154 10.19 -12.56 11.30
N PRO A 155 11.35 -12.64 10.62
CA PRO A 155 12.57 -11.79 10.78
C PRO A 155 12.56 -10.48 9.99
N LEU A 156 11.49 -10.11 9.29
CA LEU A 156 11.39 -8.87 8.52
C LEU A 156 11.13 -7.69 9.45
N ASP A 157 11.79 -6.55 9.21
CA ASP A 157 11.62 -5.36 10.05
C ASP A 157 10.25 -4.69 9.79
N ARG A 158 9.61 -4.28 10.86
CA ARG A 158 8.31 -3.58 10.87
C ARG A 158 7.21 -4.35 10.12
N GLY A 159 6.21 -3.62 9.59
CA GLY A 159 5.06 -4.18 8.90
C GLY A 159 4.29 -3.11 8.15
N LYS A 160 2.98 -3.30 8.01
CA LYS A 160 2.09 -2.35 7.35
C LYS A 160 2.40 -0.90 7.74
N ILE A 161 2.32 0.02 6.77
CA ILE A 161 2.62 1.46 6.90
C ILE A 161 4.14 1.74 6.97
N SER A 162 4.98 0.78 6.62
CA SER A 162 6.43 0.96 6.51
C SER A 162 6.92 0.49 5.15
N LEU A 163 8.03 1.06 4.67
CA LEU A 163 8.71 0.61 3.46
C LEU A 163 9.88 -0.35 3.76
N MET A 164 10.02 -0.80 5.02
CA MET A 164 10.92 -1.89 5.39
C MET A 164 10.39 -3.24 4.87
N GLU A 165 11.21 -4.27 4.91
CA GLU A 165 10.86 -5.57 4.32
C GLU A 165 9.56 -6.15 4.90
N GLY A 166 9.29 -5.98 6.20
CA GLY A 166 8.05 -6.46 6.82
C GLY A 166 6.79 -5.77 6.31
N GLY A 167 6.91 -4.54 5.77
CA GLY A 167 5.79 -3.81 5.17
C GLY A 167 5.57 -4.08 3.69
N THR A 168 6.64 -4.43 2.96
CA THR A 168 6.62 -4.51 1.49
C THR A 168 6.79 -5.92 0.94
N ARG A 169 7.39 -6.84 1.70
CA ARG A 169 7.54 -8.24 1.32
C ARG A 169 6.33 -9.05 1.77
N VAL A 170 5.63 -9.64 0.83
CA VAL A 170 4.41 -10.41 1.05
C VAL A 170 4.51 -11.77 0.37
N PRO A 171 3.74 -12.78 0.82
CA PRO A 171 3.65 -14.04 0.11
C PRO A 171 3.09 -13.84 -1.30
N LEU A 172 3.61 -14.61 -2.25
CA LEU A 172 3.07 -14.71 -3.61
C LEU A 172 3.14 -16.16 -4.06
N ILE A 173 1.99 -16.72 -4.41
CA ILE A 173 1.86 -18.06 -4.97
C ILE A 173 1.07 -17.94 -6.28
N ILE A 174 1.60 -18.53 -7.35
CA ILE A 174 0.93 -18.54 -8.65
C ILE A 174 0.91 -19.97 -9.16
N THR A 175 -0.26 -20.45 -9.56
CA THR A 175 -0.46 -21.76 -10.16
C THR A 175 -1.39 -21.68 -11.36
N GLY A 176 -1.35 -22.67 -12.23
CA GLY A 176 -2.24 -22.77 -13.39
C GLY A 176 -1.59 -23.43 -14.62
N PRO A 177 -2.27 -23.41 -15.75
CA PRO A 177 -1.81 -24.05 -16.98
C PRO A 177 -0.42 -23.57 -17.44
N GLY A 178 0.51 -24.49 -17.62
CA GLY A 178 1.87 -24.18 -18.07
C GLY A 178 2.77 -23.47 -17.06
N ILE A 179 2.32 -23.30 -15.82
CA ILE A 179 3.16 -22.78 -14.73
C ILE A 179 4.03 -23.92 -14.19
N ALA A 180 5.30 -23.66 -13.99
CA ALA A 180 6.24 -24.64 -13.44
C ALA A 180 5.89 -24.99 -11.99
N LYS A 181 5.76 -26.29 -11.70
CA LYS A 181 5.34 -26.79 -10.39
C LYS A 181 6.51 -26.89 -9.42
N GLY A 182 6.30 -26.51 -8.16
CA GLY A 182 7.27 -26.67 -7.07
C GLY A 182 8.52 -25.80 -7.23
N VAL A 183 8.43 -24.71 -7.97
CA VAL A 183 9.54 -23.75 -8.18
C VAL A 183 9.43 -22.62 -7.19
N GLU A 184 10.55 -22.30 -6.53
CA GLU A 184 10.75 -21.08 -5.76
C GLU A 184 11.63 -20.13 -6.55
N SER A 185 11.32 -18.83 -6.50
CA SER A 185 12.09 -17.80 -7.23
C SER A 185 12.44 -16.64 -6.29
N ASP A 186 13.70 -16.20 -6.36
CA ASP A 186 14.22 -15.03 -5.66
C ASP A 186 14.18 -13.75 -6.53
N VAL A 187 13.59 -13.81 -7.72
CA VAL A 187 13.45 -12.66 -8.61
C VAL A 187 12.49 -11.63 -7.99
N MET A 188 12.91 -10.36 -8.01
CA MET A 188 12.07 -9.26 -7.51
C MET A 188 10.83 -9.07 -8.39
N VAL A 189 9.65 -9.18 -7.78
CA VAL A 189 8.34 -8.94 -8.41
C VAL A 189 7.46 -8.10 -7.49
N ASN A 190 6.44 -7.44 -8.03
CA ASN A 190 5.49 -6.68 -7.23
C ASN A 190 4.08 -6.66 -7.85
N GLY A 191 3.11 -6.05 -7.17
CA GLY A 191 1.72 -6.01 -7.60
C GLY A 191 1.48 -5.30 -8.95
N LEU A 192 2.37 -4.43 -9.40
CA LEU A 192 2.28 -3.77 -10.71
C LEU A 192 2.45 -4.78 -11.86
N ASP A 193 3.14 -5.89 -11.60
CA ASP A 193 3.40 -6.93 -12.58
C ASP A 193 2.15 -7.78 -12.91
N PHE A 194 1.13 -7.77 -12.06
CA PHE A 194 -0.06 -8.60 -12.27
C PHE A 194 -0.82 -8.20 -13.53
N TYR A 195 -0.99 -6.91 -13.79
CA TYR A 195 -1.76 -6.48 -14.95
C TYR A 195 -1.17 -6.96 -16.28
N PRO A 196 0.11 -6.68 -16.62
CA PRO A 196 0.71 -7.21 -17.84
C PRO A 196 0.79 -8.75 -17.86
N THR A 197 0.99 -9.40 -16.71
CA THR A 197 1.03 -10.86 -16.61
C THR A 197 -0.34 -11.48 -16.88
N ILE A 198 -1.41 -10.95 -16.31
CA ILE A 198 -2.78 -11.44 -16.55
C ILE A 198 -3.15 -11.30 -18.02
N LEU A 199 -2.81 -10.17 -18.67
CA LEU A 199 -3.02 -10.03 -20.12
C LEU A 199 -2.28 -11.09 -20.92
N SER A 200 -1.03 -11.37 -20.57
CA SER A 200 -0.20 -12.38 -21.23
C SER A 200 -0.75 -13.78 -21.02
N LEU A 201 -1.14 -14.15 -19.80
CA LEU A 201 -1.71 -15.46 -19.47
C LEU A 201 -3.07 -15.66 -20.15
N ALA A 202 -3.87 -14.61 -20.27
CA ALA A 202 -5.17 -14.64 -20.96
C ALA A 202 -5.06 -14.59 -22.50
N GLY A 203 -3.84 -14.44 -23.07
CA GLY A 203 -3.67 -14.24 -24.50
C GLY A 203 -4.24 -12.92 -25.03
N ALA A 204 -4.45 -11.94 -24.15
CA ALA A 204 -5.00 -10.64 -24.49
C ALA A 204 -3.92 -9.68 -24.99
N MET A 205 -4.30 -8.80 -25.93
CA MET A 205 -3.38 -7.79 -26.44
C MET A 205 -3.13 -6.69 -25.42
N ARG A 206 -1.88 -6.29 -25.28
CA ARG A 206 -1.52 -5.10 -24.46
C ARG A 206 -2.06 -3.84 -25.14
N PRO A 207 -2.75 -2.95 -24.40
CA PRO A 207 -3.12 -1.64 -24.91
C PRO A 207 -1.89 -0.83 -25.36
N ARG A 208 -1.93 -0.28 -26.56
CA ARG A 208 -0.78 0.42 -27.16
C ARG A 208 -0.57 1.84 -26.62
N ASP A 209 -1.63 2.43 -26.08
CA ASP A 209 -1.69 3.80 -25.54
C ASP A 209 -1.52 3.88 -24.03
N LYS A 210 -1.18 2.75 -23.39
CA LYS A 210 -0.95 2.66 -21.93
C LYS A 210 0.51 2.40 -21.61
N LEU A 211 1.04 3.21 -20.70
CA LEU A 211 2.30 2.92 -20.05
C LEU A 211 2.06 1.88 -18.95
N PHE A 212 2.90 0.87 -18.90
CA PHE A 212 2.91 -0.15 -17.85
C PHE A 212 4.16 0.03 -17.01
N ASP A 213 3.97 0.22 -15.71
CA ASP A 213 5.07 0.27 -14.74
C ASP A 213 5.51 -1.15 -14.32
N GLY A 214 4.66 -2.15 -14.55
CA GLY A 214 4.93 -3.55 -14.26
C GLY A 214 5.44 -4.33 -15.47
N CYS A 215 6.05 -5.48 -15.19
CA CYS A 215 6.59 -6.42 -16.16
C CYS A 215 5.71 -7.66 -16.30
N ASP A 216 5.78 -8.32 -17.45
CA ASP A 216 5.15 -9.62 -17.67
C ASP A 216 5.97 -10.73 -16.99
N LEU A 217 5.35 -11.43 -16.05
CA LEU A 217 5.97 -12.55 -15.32
C LEU A 217 5.78 -13.91 -16.02
N ALA A 218 5.01 -14.00 -17.09
CA ALA A 218 4.73 -15.28 -17.73
C ALA A 218 5.99 -16.06 -18.17
N PRO A 219 7.08 -15.42 -18.67
CA PRO A 219 8.34 -16.13 -18.96
C PRO A 219 8.97 -16.73 -17.71
N LEU A 220 9.01 -15.98 -16.59
CA LEU A 220 9.51 -16.48 -15.31
C LEU A 220 8.65 -17.63 -14.78
N LEU A 221 7.33 -17.50 -14.81
CA LEU A 221 6.39 -18.49 -14.29
C LEU A 221 6.44 -19.82 -15.06
N ARG A 222 6.67 -19.77 -16.37
CA ARG A 222 6.79 -20.94 -17.24
C ARG A 222 8.20 -21.52 -17.23
N GLN A 223 9.15 -20.90 -16.55
CA GLN A 223 10.57 -21.27 -16.59
C GLN A 223 11.09 -21.35 -18.03
N ASP A 224 10.86 -20.26 -18.79
CA ASP A 224 11.33 -20.15 -20.16
C ASP A 224 12.84 -20.48 -20.23
N PRO A 225 13.25 -21.53 -20.97
CA PRO A 225 14.64 -21.97 -21.01
C PRO A 225 15.59 -20.90 -21.56
N THR A 226 15.09 -19.93 -22.31
CA THR A 226 15.88 -18.79 -22.80
C THR A 226 16.02 -17.67 -21.80
N ASN A 227 15.19 -17.68 -20.70
CA ASN A 227 15.11 -16.60 -19.72
C ASN A 227 14.60 -17.09 -18.34
N PRO A 228 15.17 -18.17 -17.76
CA PRO A 228 14.51 -18.95 -16.72
C PRO A 228 14.31 -18.20 -15.39
N ASN A 229 15.14 -17.21 -15.08
CA ASN A 229 15.13 -16.53 -13.77
C ASN A 229 15.21 -15.01 -13.92
N LEU A 230 14.61 -14.45 -14.96
CA LEU A 230 14.72 -13.03 -15.24
C LEU A 230 13.35 -12.41 -15.49
N VAL A 231 13.20 -11.19 -14.99
CA VAL A 231 12.10 -10.30 -15.38
C VAL A 231 12.70 -9.13 -16.15
N ARG A 232 12.10 -8.78 -17.28
CA ARG A 232 12.60 -7.70 -18.13
C ARG A 232 11.65 -6.52 -18.12
N GLU A 233 12.26 -5.34 -17.98
CA GLU A 233 11.60 -4.06 -18.15
C GLU A 233 11.16 -3.86 -19.62
N ALA A 234 10.31 -2.87 -19.88
CA ALA A 234 9.81 -2.59 -21.22
C ALA A 234 10.91 -2.28 -22.25
N ASP A 235 12.05 -1.80 -21.82
CA ASP A 235 13.24 -1.54 -22.66
C ASP A 235 14.15 -2.76 -22.85
N GLY A 236 13.74 -3.92 -22.32
CA GLY A 236 14.47 -5.18 -22.43
C GLY A 236 15.57 -5.41 -21.38
N ARG A 237 15.87 -4.40 -20.53
CA ARG A 237 16.83 -4.58 -19.43
C ARG A 237 16.28 -5.58 -18.40
N VAL A 238 17.18 -6.34 -17.80
CA VAL A 238 16.82 -7.18 -16.65
C VAL A 238 16.48 -6.28 -15.47
N ARG A 239 15.38 -6.56 -14.79
CA ARG A 239 14.97 -5.84 -13.60
C ARG A 239 15.98 -6.09 -12.48
N ASP A 240 16.58 -5.03 -12.00
CA ASP A 240 17.45 -5.01 -10.83
C ASP A 240 17.02 -3.98 -9.79
N THR A 241 16.01 -3.18 -10.11
CA THR A 241 15.59 -2.01 -9.33
C THR A 241 14.11 -2.05 -9.03
N MET A 242 13.75 -1.76 -7.78
CA MET A 242 12.37 -1.49 -7.34
C MET A 242 12.33 -0.24 -6.47
N ILE A 243 11.22 0.50 -6.55
CA ILE A 243 11.00 1.76 -5.84
C ILE A 243 9.67 1.72 -5.13
N TRP A 244 9.67 2.19 -3.88
CA TRP A 244 8.46 2.46 -3.10
C TRP A 244 8.50 3.91 -2.62
N HIS A 245 7.38 4.57 -2.71
CA HIS A 245 7.25 5.98 -2.33
C HIS A 245 5.98 6.17 -1.50
N PHE A 246 6.14 6.42 -0.21
CA PHE A 246 5.06 6.61 0.75
C PHE A 246 5.28 7.89 1.56
N PRO A 247 5.12 9.08 0.91
CA PRO A 247 5.50 10.37 1.49
C PRO A 247 4.41 10.97 2.37
N ASN A 248 3.69 10.16 3.11
CA ASN A 248 2.56 10.65 3.90
C ASN A 248 2.42 9.90 5.24
N SER A 249 1.61 10.49 6.13
CA SER A 249 1.14 9.86 7.36
C SER A 249 2.26 9.33 8.26
N ALA A 250 2.34 8.01 8.43
CA ALA A 250 3.18 7.39 9.45
C ALA A 250 4.60 7.08 8.97
N ALA A 251 4.78 6.74 7.68
CA ALA A 251 6.10 6.35 7.17
C ALA A 251 6.97 7.55 6.79
N LEU A 252 6.47 8.48 5.96
CA LEU A 252 7.25 9.60 5.41
C LEU A 252 8.59 9.14 4.81
N GLU A 253 8.55 8.08 4.02
CA GLU A 253 9.72 7.39 3.50
C GLU A 253 9.64 7.21 1.98
N SER A 254 10.80 7.06 1.36
CA SER A 254 10.94 6.47 0.03
C SER A 254 12.09 5.50 0.03
N THR A 255 11.93 4.39 -0.68
CA THR A 255 12.99 3.38 -0.78
C THR A 255 13.29 3.03 -2.21
N ILE A 256 14.54 2.69 -2.45
CA ILE A 256 14.99 2.07 -3.68
C ILE A 256 15.82 0.83 -3.36
N ARG A 257 15.44 -0.30 -3.94
CA ARG A 257 16.24 -1.51 -3.93
C ARG A 257 16.94 -1.64 -5.27
N ILE A 258 18.26 -1.85 -5.26
CA ILE A 258 19.08 -2.12 -6.44
C ILE A 258 19.91 -3.35 -6.15
N GLY A 259 19.59 -4.47 -6.80
CA GLY A 259 20.21 -5.76 -6.54
C GLY A 259 20.14 -6.14 -5.06
N ASP A 260 21.29 -6.34 -4.44
CA ASP A 260 21.45 -6.76 -3.04
C ASP A 260 21.15 -5.67 -2.01
N TYR A 261 21.12 -4.40 -2.42
CA TYR A 261 21.07 -3.27 -1.51
C TYR A 261 19.72 -2.55 -1.55
N LYS A 262 19.30 -2.07 -0.39
CA LYS A 262 18.12 -1.21 -0.21
C LYS A 262 18.52 0.07 0.48
N LEU A 263 18.15 1.21 -0.10
CA LEU A 263 18.28 2.53 0.49
C LEU A 263 16.91 3.02 0.95
N VAL A 264 16.84 3.54 2.16
CA VAL A 264 15.69 4.25 2.72
C VAL A 264 16.04 5.73 2.82
N ARG A 265 15.15 6.59 2.31
CA ARG A 265 15.18 8.04 2.51
C ARG A 265 14.07 8.43 3.45
N ASN A 266 14.42 8.98 4.61
CA ASN A 266 13.48 9.47 5.60
C ASN A 266 13.26 10.96 5.42
N TYR A 267 12.02 11.38 5.25
CA TYR A 267 11.66 12.79 5.07
C TYR A 267 11.47 13.54 6.40
N ASP A 268 11.29 12.83 7.50
CA ASP A 268 11.10 13.42 8.83
C ASP A 268 12.37 13.41 9.71
N HIS A 269 13.53 13.08 9.14
CA HIS A 269 14.80 12.96 9.88
C HIS A 269 15.14 14.21 10.70
N LEU A 270 14.74 15.41 10.27
CA LEU A 270 14.92 16.64 11.02
C LEU A 270 14.04 16.74 12.27
N ASN A 271 12.94 15.99 12.30
CA ASN A 271 11.96 16.02 13.41
C ASN A 271 12.08 14.79 14.31
N ASN A 272 12.72 13.73 13.83
CA ASN A 272 12.90 12.49 14.57
C ASN A 272 14.40 12.18 14.67
N PRO A 273 15.02 12.43 15.83
CA PRO A 273 16.46 12.22 15.99
C PRO A 273 16.90 10.74 15.87
N ASN A 274 15.94 9.81 15.90
CA ASN A 274 16.21 8.39 15.70
C ASN A 274 16.28 8.03 14.21
N ASN A 275 15.77 8.87 13.31
CA ASN A 275 15.80 8.64 11.88
C ASN A 275 16.97 9.37 11.25
N ARG A 276 17.80 8.66 10.51
CA ARG A 276 18.79 9.28 9.64
C ARG A 276 18.12 9.67 8.32
N GLU A 277 18.66 10.68 7.64
CA GLU A 277 18.17 11.07 6.30
C GLU A 277 18.25 9.90 5.33
N LEU A 278 19.36 9.18 5.35
CA LEU A 278 19.59 8.00 4.52
C LEU A 278 20.01 6.81 5.38
N GLU A 279 19.40 5.69 5.08
CA GLU A 279 19.76 4.39 5.64
C GLU A 279 20.03 3.42 4.49
N LEU A 280 21.09 2.61 4.60
CA LEU A 280 21.49 1.66 3.57
C LEU A 280 21.67 0.27 4.17
N TYR A 281 20.99 -0.71 3.60
CA TYR A 281 21.03 -2.10 4.06
C TYR A 281 21.51 -3.01 2.93
N ARG A 282 22.28 -4.06 3.26
CA ARG A 282 22.61 -5.13 2.34
C ARG A 282 21.73 -6.34 2.64
N LEU A 283 20.63 -6.49 1.93
CA LEU A 283 19.64 -7.55 2.18
C LEU A 283 20.15 -8.93 1.75
N TYR A 284 20.95 -8.98 0.69
CA TYR A 284 21.40 -10.23 0.08
C TYR A 284 22.90 -10.19 -0.28
N ASN A 285 23.43 -11.36 -0.56
CA ASN A 285 24.66 -11.55 -1.33
C ASN A 285 24.35 -12.48 -2.51
N SER A 286 24.35 -11.92 -3.70
CA SER A 286 24.10 -12.64 -4.96
C SER A 286 25.35 -13.24 -5.59
N GLU A 287 26.48 -13.29 -4.86
CA GLU A 287 27.69 -14.00 -5.27
C GLU A 287 27.49 -15.50 -5.06
N GLY A 288 27.02 -16.22 -6.05
CA GLY A 288 26.75 -17.66 -5.96
C GLY A 288 25.51 -18.09 -6.75
N ASP A 289 25.22 -19.37 -6.71
CA ASP A 289 24.10 -19.97 -7.47
C ASP A 289 22.72 -19.52 -6.98
N ARG A 290 22.62 -19.13 -5.71
CA ARG A 290 21.42 -18.54 -5.11
C ARG A 290 21.79 -17.37 -4.21
N PRO A 291 20.95 -16.29 -4.18
CA PRO A 291 21.17 -15.18 -3.27
C PRO A 291 21.10 -15.65 -1.81
N ALA A 292 22.18 -15.41 -1.05
CA ALA A 292 22.19 -15.64 0.39
C ALA A 292 21.56 -14.45 1.12
N ARG A 293 20.67 -14.71 2.08
CA ARG A 293 20.13 -13.67 2.96
C ARG A 293 21.25 -13.14 3.88
N MET A 294 21.40 -11.82 3.94
CA MET A 294 22.41 -11.15 4.77
C MET A 294 21.74 -10.41 5.94
N ASP A 295 21.21 -9.24 5.70
CA ASP A 295 20.58 -8.36 6.70
C ASP A 295 19.12 -8.12 6.32
N ILE A 296 18.36 -9.21 6.23
CA ILE A 296 16.93 -9.15 5.89
C ILE A 296 16.08 -8.49 6.99
N GLU A 297 16.66 -8.39 8.19
CA GLU A 297 16.09 -7.73 9.37
C GLU A 297 16.37 -6.21 9.37
N GLU A 298 17.13 -5.71 8.39
CA GLU A 298 17.46 -4.28 8.22
C GLU A 298 18.03 -3.63 9.50
N GLN A 299 18.92 -4.36 10.21
CA GLN A 299 19.48 -3.93 11.48
C GLN A 299 20.80 -3.16 11.33
N LYS A 300 21.56 -3.42 10.26
CA LYS A 300 22.88 -2.85 10.06
C LYS A 300 22.86 -1.75 9.00
N ASN A 301 22.69 -0.50 9.44
CA ASN A 301 22.80 0.65 8.55
C ASN A 301 24.25 0.86 8.07
N LEU A 302 24.46 0.78 6.75
CA LEU A 302 25.75 0.91 6.08
C LEU A 302 25.97 2.31 5.47
N ALA A 303 25.08 3.28 5.65
CA ALA A 303 25.15 4.57 4.98
C ALA A 303 26.46 5.32 5.32
N ASP A 304 26.92 5.25 6.58
CA ASP A 304 28.17 5.89 7.01
C ASP A 304 29.41 5.16 6.52
N SER A 305 29.38 3.83 6.44
CA SER A 305 30.51 3.00 5.97
C SER A 305 30.60 2.92 4.45
N MET A 306 29.48 3.14 3.74
CA MET A 306 29.39 3.11 2.28
C MET A 306 28.74 4.39 1.71
N PRO A 307 29.25 5.60 2.04
CA PRO A 307 28.59 6.85 1.70
C PRO A 307 28.51 7.10 0.17
N GLY A 308 29.45 6.58 -0.60
CA GLY A 308 29.43 6.65 -2.06
C GLY A 308 28.24 5.89 -2.66
N LYS A 309 27.97 4.67 -2.16
CA LYS A 309 26.84 3.85 -2.59
C LYS A 309 25.52 4.50 -2.16
N ALA A 310 25.39 4.94 -0.91
CA ALA A 310 24.20 5.62 -0.41
C ALA A 310 23.84 6.85 -1.27
N ARG A 311 24.83 7.73 -1.55
CA ARG A 311 24.61 8.89 -2.44
C ARG A 311 24.23 8.50 -3.86
N SER A 312 24.83 7.46 -4.42
CA SER A 312 24.52 6.99 -5.77
C SER A 312 23.09 6.47 -5.87
N MET A 313 22.67 5.63 -4.91
CA MET A 313 21.31 5.11 -4.86
C MET A 313 20.27 6.22 -4.59
N ASN A 314 20.59 7.17 -3.71
CA ASN A 314 19.74 8.33 -3.45
C ASN A 314 19.53 9.21 -4.69
N ARG A 315 20.58 9.41 -5.50
CA ARG A 315 20.46 10.11 -6.80
C ARG A 315 19.53 9.35 -7.75
N ARG A 316 19.70 8.03 -7.90
CA ARG A 316 18.82 7.18 -8.73
C ARG A 316 17.35 7.25 -8.27
N LEU A 317 17.12 7.22 -6.96
CA LEU A 317 15.79 7.41 -6.40
C LEU A 317 15.20 8.78 -6.76
N THR A 318 16.00 9.84 -6.65
CA THR A 318 15.57 11.20 -6.99
C THR A 318 15.23 11.33 -8.47
N GLU A 319 16.06 10.79 -9.36
CA GLU A 319 15.84 10.78 -10.81
C GLU A 319 14.51 10.09 -11.14
N ALA A 320 14.29 8.89 -10.61
CA ALA A 320 13.07 8.13 -10.84
C ALA A 320 11.80 8.83 -10.30
N LEU A 321 11.85 9.35 -9.06
CA LEU A 321 10.71 10.08 -8.49
C LEU A 321 10.41 11.37 -9.28
N THR A 322 11.42 12.01 -9.85
CA THR A 322 11.26 13.19 -10.71
C THR A 322 10.59 12.82 -12.03
N GLU A 323 11.03 11.74 -12.67
CA GLU A 323 10.43 11.21 -13.91
C GLU A 323 8.96 10.84 -13.69
N MET A 324 8.65 10.17 -12.58
CA MET A 324 7.29 9.82 -12.16
C MET A 324 6.45 11.05 -11.77
N LYS A 325 7.04 12.24 -11.67
CA LYS A 325 6.40 13.46 -11.14
C LYS A 325 5.82 13.24 -9.75
N ALA A 326 6.52 12.48 -8.92
CA ALA A 326 6.12 12.13 -7.57
C ALA A 326 6.01 13.39 -6.68
N SER A 327 5.04 13.38 -5.77
CA SER A 327 4.88 14.46 -4.78
C SER A 327 5.69 14.15 -3.53
N TYR A 328 6.46 15.12 -3.05
CA TYR A 328 7.17 15.02 -1.78
C TYR A 328 6.31 15.55 -0.62
N PRO A 329 6.56 15.11 0.63
CA PRO A 329 5.90 15.68 1.79
C PRO A 329 6.37 17.13 1.99
N TYR A 330 5.47 17.96 2.49
CA TYR A 330 5.77 19.36 2.81
C TYR A 330 5.79 19.59 4.31
N TYR A 331 6.64 20.49 4.75
CA TYR A 331 6.62 20.95 6.14
C TYR A 331 5.38 21.82 6.40
N ASN A 332 4.76 21.60 7.57
CA ASN A 332 3.71 22.46 8.04
C ASN A 332 4.32 23.65 8.80
N PRO A 333 4.09 24.92 8.37
CA PRO A 333 4.64 26.07 9.05
C PRO A 333 4.17 26.26 10.50
N HIS A 334 3.05 25.63 10.86
CA HIS A 334 2.52 25.62 12.23
C HIS A 334 2.93 24.40 13.04
N GLY A 335 3.68 23.48 12.44
CA GLY A 335 4.17 22.27 13.11
C GLY A 335 5.16 22.62 14.23
N HIS A 336 4.92 22.12 15.44
CA HIS A 336 5.83 22.36 16.55
C HIS A 336 7.20 21.70 16.35
N ARG A 337 7.25 20.63 15.57
CA ARG A 337 8.48 19.90 15.18
C ARG A 337 9.03 20.31 13.81
N SER A 338 8.48 21.34 13.17
CA SER A 338 9.00 21.79 11.87
C SER A 338 10.31 22.57 12.04
N PRO A 339 11.23 22.52 11.06
CA PRO A 339 12.50 23.23 11.10
C PRO A 339 12.35 24.72 11.45
N ASP A 340 13.37 25.33 12.03
CA ASP A 340 13.34 26.74 12.45
C ASP A 340 13.14 27.70 11.28
N THR A 341 13.50 27.30 10.07
CA THR A 341 13.20 28.02 8.82
C THR A 341 11.70 28.23 8.58
N LYS A 342 10.82 27.63 9.39
CA LYS A 342 9.37 27.94 9.40
C LYS A 342 9.05 29.41 9.61
N THR A 343 9.94 30.17 10.23
CA THR A 343 9.80 31.63 10.40
C THR A 343 9.99 32.42 9.10
N HIS A 344 10.61 31.81 8.08
CA HIS A 344 10.86 32.40 6.77
C HIS A 344 9.70 32.18 5.79
N VAL A 345 8.70 31.39 6.15
CA VAL A 345 7.56 31.05 5.28
C VAL A 345 6.76 32.31 4.92
N CYS A 346 6.37 32.45 3.69
CA CYS A 346 5.67 33.61 3.16
C CYS A 346 4.33 33.89 3.87
N THR A 347 3.90 35.14 3.84
CA THR A 347 2.59 35.60 4.32
C THR A 347 1.75 36.02 3.12
N VAL A 348 0.55 35.46 2.95
CA VAL A 348 -0.41 35.94 1.94
C VAL A 348 -1.07 37.22 2.43
N LEU A 349 -0.98 38.26 1.65
CA LEU A 349 -1.43 39.62 2.00
C LEU A 349 -2.83 39.91 1.48
N SER A 350 -3.15 39.45 0.28
CA SER A 350 -4.45 39.70 -0.35
C SER A 350 -4.79 38.65 -1.40
N HIS A 351 -6.08 38.52 -1.61
CA HIS A 351 -6.68 37.67 -2.64
C HIS A 351 -7.72 38.48 -3.40
N ARG A 352 -7.75 38.34 -4.72
CA ARG A 352 -8.75 38.96 -5.59
C ARG A 352 -9.14 38.01 -6.71
N GLN A 353 -10.44 37.83 -6.89
CA GLN A 353 -11.01 37.13 -8.03
C GLN A 353 -11.63 38.16 -8.99
N THR A 354 -11.40 38.00 -10.31
CA THR A 354 -12.00 38.78 -11.37
C THR A 354 -12.40 37.83 -12.50
N GLY A 355 -13.69 37.55 -12.63
CA GLY A 355 -14.18 36.51 -13.52
C GLY A 355 -13.64 35.15 -13.10
N ASP A 356 -13.00 34.44 -14.02
CA ASP A 356 -12.34 33.15 -13.81
C ASP A 356 -10.86 33.28 -13.42
N SER A 357 -10.34 34.46 -13.25
CA SER A 357 -8.95 34.70 -12.83
C SER A 357 -8.87 35.00 -11.36
N VAL A 358 -7.97 34.31 -10.66
CA VAL A 358 -7.65 34.57 -9.26
C VAL A 358 -6.21 35.01 -9.12
N LYS A 359 -6.01 36.01 -8.27
CA LYS A 359 -4.71 36.60 -7.98
C LYS A 359 -4.50 36.71 -6.49
N PHE A 360 -3.37 36.17 -6.03
CA PHE A 360 -2.92 36.26 -4.67
C PHE A 360 -1.65 37.10 -4.61
N THR A 361 -1.54 37.97 -3.65
CA THR A 361 -0.33 38.75 -3.36
C THR A 361 0.23 38.27 -2.04
N TYR A 362 1.53 38.01 -1.98
CA TYR A 362 2.20 37.52 -0.79
C TYR A 362 3.47 38.34 -0.51
N ARG A 363 4.00 38.17 0.68
CA ARG A 363 5.30 38.71 1.10
C ARG A 363 6.17 37.52 1.52
N GLU A 364 7.35 37.44 0.97
CA GLU A 364 8.39 36.53 1.43
C GLU A 364 9.00 37.06 2.75
N ASN A 365 9.24 36.16 3.69
CA ASN A 365 9.77 36.51 5.01
C ASN A 365 11.19 35.94 5.22
N GLY A 366 11.89 35.65 4.12
CA GLY A 366 13.25 35.12 4.13
C GLY A 366 13.46 33.89 3.25
N ALA A 367 12.38 33.20 2.86
CA ALA A 367 12.43 32.10 1.88
C ALA A 367 11.67 32.49 0.62
N GLU A 368 12.23 32.13 -0.56
CA GLU A 368 11.63 32.34 -1.86
C GLU A 368 10.48 31.36 -2.09
N VAL A 369 9.37 31.85 -2.66
CA VAL A 369 8.27 30.99 -3.10
C VAL A 369 8.59 30.43 -4.49
N VAL A 370 8.92 29.15 -4.55
CA VAL A 370 9.38 28.48 -5.78
C VAL A 370 8.27 27.79 -6.56
N ARG A 371 7.11 27.54 -5.91
CA ARG A 371 5.98 26.89 -6.57
C ARG A 371 4.66 27.36 -5.99
N ALA A 372 3.65 27.47 -6.85
CA ALA A 372 2.28 27.79 -6.47
C ALA A 372 1.31 26.84 -7.16
N ASN A 373 0.28 26.40 -6.45
CA ASN A 373 -0.79 25.56 -6.98
C ASN A 373 -2.14 26.08 -6.53
N LEU A 374 -3.10 26.12 -7.45
CA LEU A 374 -4.50 26.28 -7.14
C LEU A 374 -5.09 24.88 -6.87
N ILE A 375 -5.73 24.72 -5.72
CA ILE A 375 -6.49 23.52 -5.37
C ILE A 375 -7.95 23.88 -5.46
N TYR A 376 -8.75 23.10 -6.17
CA TYR A 376 -10.14 23.40 -6.43
C TYR A 376 -11.01 22.16 -6.43
N THR A 377 -12.31 22.35 -6.21
CA THR A 377 -13.32 21.30 -6.33
C THR A 377 -14.50 21.78 -7.17
N LEU A 378 -15.16 20.83 -7.84
CA LEU A 378 -16.38 21.07 -8.63
C LEU A 378 -17.65 20.71 -7.85
N ASN A 379 -17.51 20.02 -6.71
CA ASN A 379 -18.59 19.48 -5.90
C ASN A 379 -18.47 19.81 -4.41
N GLY A 380 -17.93 21.00 -4.08
CA GLY A 380 -17.75 21.46 -2.70
C GLY A 380 -19.07 21.45 -1.92
N GLY A 381 -19.01 20.96 -0.68
CA GLY A 381 -20.18 20.73 0.18
C GLY A 381 -20.85 19.37 -0.03
N ALA A 382 -20.45 18.58 -1.02
CA ALA A 382 -20.93 17.20 -1.19
C ALA A 382 -20.37 16.28 -0.10
N ARG A 383 -21.05 15.13 0.14
CA ARG A 383 -20.60 14.12 1.12
C ARG A 383 -19.19 13.59 0.80
N TYR A 384 -18.85 13.50 -0.49
CA TYR A 384 -17.54 13.09 -1.00
C TYR A 384 -17.07 14.18 -1.96
N GLU A 385 -16.20 15.06 -1.48
CA GLU A 385 -15.61 16.12 -2.29
C GLU A 385 -14.39 15.60 -3.02
N GLU A 386 -14.29 15.89 -4.31
CA GLU A 386 -13.12 15.62 -5.12
C GLU A 386 -12.32 16.90 -5.32
N TRP A 387 -11.06 16.88 -4.89
CA TRP A 387 -10.17 18.02 -4.99
C TRP A 387 -9.11 17.81 -6.04
N TYR A 388 -8.98 18.80 -6.91
CA TYR A 388 -8.04 18.82 -8.02
C TYR A 388 -6.96 19.86 -7.83
N ARG A 389 -5.83 19.67 -8.50
CA ARG A 389 -4.70 20.58 -8.48
C ARG A 389 -4.40 21.10 -9.87
N THR A 390 -4.20 22.42 -10.02
CA THR A 390 -3.67 23.06 -11.23
C THR A 390 -2.56 24.04 -10.86
N PRO A 391 -1.47 24.14 -11.65
CA PRO A 391 -0.42 25.12 -11.39
C PRO A 391 -0.94 26.56 -11.37
N ALA A 392 -0.47 27.36 -10.43
CA ALA A 392 -0.60 28.79 -10.43
C ALA A 392 0.73 29.42 -10.87
N LYS A 393 0.66 30.43 -11.73
CA LYS A 393 1.85 31.12 -12.25
C LYS A 393 2.35 32.14 -11.23
N ILE A 394 3.60 32.03 -10.83
CA ILE A 394 4.29 33.06 -10.04
C ILE A 394 4.70 34.17 -11.03
N VAL A 395 4.36 35.41 -10.68
CA VAL A 395 4.66 36.57 -11.52
C VAL A 395 5.35 37.66 -10.68
N PRO A 396 6.08 38.61 -11.30
CA PRO A 396 6.81 39.65 -10.59
C PRO A 396 5.98 40.41 -9.57
N GLY A 397 6.62 40.80 -8.44
CA GLY A 397 5.99 41.51 -7.34
C GLY A 397 5.25 40.58 -6.39
N ASN A 398 5.77 39.36 -6.19
CA ASN A 398 5.30 38.35 -5.26
C ASN A 398 3.80 38.08 -5.40
N LYS A 399 3.42 37.65 -6.58
CA LYS A 399 2.03 37.33 -6.93
C LYS A 399 1.93 35.94 -7.51
N ALA A 400 0.88 35.21 -7.13
CA ALA A 400 0.48 33.97 -7.76
C ALA A 400 -0.86 34.16 -8.48
N VAL A 401 -0.93 33.78 -9.76
CA VAL A 401 -2.11 33.94 -10.59
C VAL A 401 -2.52 32.58 -11.15
N ALA A 402 -3.81 32.28 -11.08
CA ALA A 402 -4.37 31.07 -11.65
C ALA A 402 -5.71 31.37 -12.34
N LYS A 403 -6.10 30.47 -13.26
CA LYS A 403 -7.42 30.46 -13.87
C LYS A 403 -8.27 29.39 -13.18
N LEU A 404 -9.47 29.78 -12.77
CA LEU A 404 -10.44 28.83 -12.21
C LEU A 404 -11.01 27.97 -13.33
N PRO A 405 -10.92 26.64 -13.24
CA PRO A 405 -11.63 25.75 -14.13
C PRO A 405 -13.14 25.97 -14.09
N LYS A 406 -13.81 25.77 -15.22
CA LYS A 406 -15.26 25.94 -15.33
C LYS A 406 -15.98 25.03 -14.32
N GLY A 407 -16.94 25.57 -13.57
CA GLY A 407 -17.70 24.83 -12.57
C GLY A 407 -17.03 24.74 -11.20
N THR A 408 -15.89 25.41 -10.99
CA THR A 408 -15.25 25.47 -9.65
C THR A 408 -16.24 26.04 -8.62
N THR A 409 -16.48 25.27 -7.58
CA THR A 409 -17.36 25.68 -6.45
C THR A 409 -16.57 26.24 -5.29
N HIS A 410 -15.40 25.62 -4.97
CA HIS A 410 -14.49 26.06 -3.92
C HIS A 410 -13.04 25.93 -4.39
N TYR A 411 -12.17 26.77 -3.86
CA TYR A 411 -10.74 26.72 -4.16
C TYR A 411 -9.90 27.31 -3.02
N PHE A 412 -8.61 26.98 -2.99
CA PHE A 412 -7.60 27.61 -2.16
C PHE A 412 -6.24 27.57 -2.86
N LEU A 413 -5.29 28.39 -2.39
CA LEU A 413 -3.94 28.45 -2.94
C LEU A 413 -2.98 27.73 -2.02
N ASN A 414 -2.07 26.94 -2.60
CA ASN A 414 -0.87 26.43 -1.95
C ASN A 414 0.37 27.12 -2.51
N LEU A 415 1.16 27.72 -1.64
CA LEU A 415 2.48 28.27 -1.94
C LEU A 415 3.54 27.35 -1.30
N ILE A 416 4.55 27.00 -2.07
CA ILE A 416 5.66 26.15 -1.60
C ILE A 416 6.95 26.98 -1.74
N ASP A 417 7.72 27.07 -0.65
CA ASP A 417 8.99 27.77 -0.64
C ASP A 417 10.19 26.85 -0.90
N GLU A 418 11.36 27.44 -1.04
CA GLU A 418 12.62 26.74 -1.29
C GLU A 418 13.02 25.78 -0.16
N ASN A 419 12.51 25.99 1.07
CA ASN A 419 12.70 25.12 2.23
C ASN A 419 11.65 24.01 2.33
N ASN A 420 10.81 23.85 1.30
CA ASN A 420 9.73 22.87 1.20
C ASN A 420 8.60 23.04 2.24
N PHE A 421 8.37 24.25 2.71
CA PHE A 421 7.17 24.56 3.49
C PHE A 421 5.98 24.81 2.58
N LEU A 422 4.82 24.28 3.00
CA LEU A 422 3.53 24.52 2.35
C LEU A 422 2.70 25.54 3.13
N ARG A 423 2.40 26.65 2.49
CA ARG A 423 1.47 27.66 2.97
C ARG A 423 0.17 27.60 2.20
N SER A 424 -0.92 27.21 2.84
CA SER A 424 -2.26 27.28 2.24
C SER A 424 -2.95 28.60 2.55
N TYR A 425 -3.74 29.11 1.59
CA TYR A 425 -4.57 30.30 1.81
C TYR A 425 -5.94 30.11 1.11
N PRO A 426 -7.08 30.34 1.82
CA PRO A 426 -7.11 30.62 3.27
C PRO A 426 -6.50 29.49 4.10
N GLU A 427 -6.06 29.84 5.30
CA GLU A 427 -5.49 28.84 6.20
C GLU A 427 -6.54 27.81 6.60
N ILE A 428 -6.22 26.55 6.42
CA ILE A 428 -6.99 25.43 6.96
C ILE A 428 -6.51 25.25 8.42
N LEU A 429 -7.10 26.00 9.32
CA LEU A 429 -6.83 25.85 10.75
C LEU A 429 -7.44 24.55 11.23
N ASN A 430 -6.67 23.84 12.08
CA ASN A 430 -7.08 22.60 12.71
C ASN A 430 -8.30 22.84 13.61
N GLN A 431 -9.50 22.77 13.05
CA GLN A 431 -10.74 22.84 13.82
C GLN A 431 -11.03 21.46 14.38
N LYS A 432 -11.39 21.39 15.66
CA LYS A 432 -11.77 20.15 16.35
C LYS A 432 -12.94 19.40 15.69
N ASN A 433 -13.46 19.92 14.58
CA ASN A 433 -14.55 19.35 13.83
C ASN A 433 -14.37 19.64 12.31
N PRO A 434 -13.68 18.77 11.55
CA PRO A 434 -13.39 19.00 10.13
C PRO A 434 -14.64 19.15 9.24
N SER A 435 -15.81 18.65 9.67
CA SER A 435 -17.08 18.79 8.93
C SER A 435 -17.67 20.21 8.96
N LYS A 436 -17.03 21.17 9.65
CA LYS A 436 -17.47 22.58 9.77
C LYS A 436 -16.40 23.58 9.31
N ALA A 437 -15.38 23.15 8.61
CA ALA A 437 -14.42 24.06 7.98
C ALA A 437 -15.14 24.83 6.87
N GLN A 438 -15.84 25.88 7.21
CA GLN A 438 -16.31 26.86 6.24
C GLN A 438 -15.11 27.66 5.79
N VAL A 439 -14.67 27.46 4.55
CA VAL A 439 -13.84 28.41 3.85
C VAL A 439 -14.74 29.62 3.58
N LYS A 440 -14.69 30.62 4.46
CA LYS A 440 -15.32 31.91 4.17
C LYS A 440 -14.40 32.67 3.24
N TYR A 441 -14.86 32.87 2.02
CA TYR A 441 -14.25 33.77 1.05
C TYR A 441 -14.52 35.24 1.37
#